data_0a11ffc8eafac03ad7f7f42484dff34e
#
_entry.id   0a11ffc8eafac03ad7f7f42484dff34e
#
_cell.length_a   1.000
_cell.length_b   1.000
_cell.length_c   1.000
_cell.angle_alpha   90.00
_cell.angle_beta   90.00
_cell.angle_gamma   90.00
#
_symmetry.space_group_name_H-M   'P 1'
#
loop_
_entity.id
_entity.type
_entity.pdbx_description
1 polymer ?
#
loop_
_entity_poly.entity_id
_entity_poly.type
_entity_poly.pdbx_seq_one_letter_code
_entity_poly.pdbx_strand_id
1 'polypeptide(L)'
;ISLVFGDESSITRVPFNGGFAQFERTLDKALDRDWNHHRNIDALLEYARRIKDREALIVLATDEHAMEERHITTIRRITRTHPMVLIDVATMNPFKAVSSRHAPTDGLSARRVPAFLRNAKAAAEVDTHRAYMAAALEQELTRAGSHIIRSASSESMFDRFVALVSRALARTTRN
;
A
#
# COMPACT_ATOMS: atom_id res chain seq x y z
N ILE A 1 -12.83 -10.13 10.43
CA ILE A 1 -11.65 -9.68 9.68
C ILE A 1 -11.52 -10.55 8.43
N SER A 2 -11.12 -9.96 7.32
CA SER A 2 -10.74 -10.70 6.11
C SER A 2 -9.42 -10.15 5.61
N LEU A 3 -8.53 -11.01 5.20
CA LEU A 3 -7.31 -10.64 4.49
C LEU A 3 -7.50 -10.96 3.01
N VAL A 4 -7.14 -10.02 2.16
CA VAL A 4 -7.31 -10.14 0.71
C VAL A 4 -5.99 -9.79 0.03
N PHE A 5 -5.48 -10.71 -0.75
CA PHE A 5 -4.32 -10.51 -1.59
C PHE A 5 -4.76 -10.41 -3.05
N GLY A 6 -4.12 -9.54 -3.81
CA GLY A 6 -4.37 -9.41 -5.22
C GLY A 6 -3.10 -9.15 -6.01
N ASP A 7 -3.01 -9.78 -7.17
CA ASP A 7 -2.04 -9.54 -8.21
C ASP A 7 -2.74 -9.48 -9.58
N GLU A 8 -2.00 -9.44 -10.68
CA GLU A 8 -2.56 -9.41 -12.03
C GLU A 8 -3.41 -10.66 -12.36
N SER A 9 -3.08 -11.79 -11.77
CA SER A 9 -3.70 -13.08 -12.10
C SER A 9 -4.94 -13.37 -11.27
N SER A 10 -5.01 -12.94 -10.02
CA SER A 10 -6.06 -13.40 -9.10
C SER A 10 -6.24 -12.52 -7.86
N ILE A 11 -7.41 -12.65 -7.26
CA ILE A 11 -7.67 -12.20 -5.89
C ILE A 11 -7.85 -13.44 -5.02
N THR A 12 -7.09 -13.49 -3.94
CA THR A 12 -7.22 -14.52 -2.91
C THR A 12 -7.78 -13.91 -1.64
N ARG A 13 -8.92 -14.40 -1.19
CA ARG A 13 -9.52 -14.01 0.08
C ARG A 13 -9.21 -15.07 1.13
N VAL A 14 -8.66 -14.65 2.25
CA VAL A 14 -8.43 -15.46 3.42
C VAL A 14 -9.45 -15.06 4.49
N PRO A 15 -10.52 -15.84 4.69
CA PRO A 15 -11.49 -15.55 5.72
C PRO A 15 -10.86 -15.81 7.10
N PHE A 16 -11.19 -14.94 8.05
CA PHE A 16 -10.76 -15.07 9.43
C PHE A 16 -11.97 -15.45 10.31
N ASN A 17 -12.08 -16.71 10.68
CA ASN A 17 -13.19 -17.24 11.48
C ASN A 17 -12.73 -17.84 12.82
N GLY A 18 -11.49 -17.58 13.24
CA GLY A 18 -10.91 -18.20 14.44
C GLY A 18 -10.02 -17.23 15.22
N GLY A 19 -9.40 -17.73 16.29
CA GLY A 19 -8.45 -16.99 17.09
C GLY A 19 -7.14 -16.67 16.33
N PHE A 20 -6.28 -15.86 16.94
CA PHE A 20 -5.04 -15.35 16.36
C PHE A 20 -4.13 -16.46 15.80
N ALA A 21 -4.01 -17.59 16.51
CA ALA A 21 -3.19 -18.72 16.05
C ALA A 21 -3.70 -19.37 14.74
N GLN A 22 -5.01 -19.31 14.48
CA GLN A 22 -5.56 -19.79 13.21
C GLN A 22 -5.29 -18.77 12.10
N PHE A 23 -5.34 -17.48 12.41
CA PHE A 23 -4.97 -16.42 11.48
C PHE A 23 -3.51 -16.54 11.03
N GLU A 24 -2.56 -16.70 11.96
CA GLU A 24 -1.14 -16.90 11.62
C GLU A 24 -0.93 -18.08 10.68
N ARG A 25 -1.47 -19.26 11.01
CA ARG A 25 -1.35 -20.44 10.15
C ARG A 25 -1.95 -20.25 8.75
N THR A 26 -3.04 -19.49 8.66
CA THR A 26 -3.69 -19.23 7.38
C THR A 26 -2.90 -18.16 6.59
N LEU A 27 -2.32 -17.20 7.28
CA LEU A 27 -1.43 -16.19 6.70
C LEU A 27 -0.17 -16.85 6.13
N ASP A 28 0.50 -17.71 6.90
CA ASP A 28 1.69 -18.43 6.45
C ASP A 28 1.42 -19.21 5.16
N LYS A 29 0.31 -19.97 5.11
CA LYS A 29 -0.09 -20.67 3.89
C LYS A 29 -0.39 -19.75 2.71
N ALA A 30 -0.92 -18.56 2.98
CA ALA A 30 -1.20 -17.59 1.91
C ALA A 30 0.08 -16.91 1.42
N LEU A 31 1.09 -16.77 2.28
CA LEU A 31 2.39 -16.20 1.94
C LEU A 31 3.30 -17.19 1.21
N ASP A 32 3.09 -18.50 1.38
CA ASP A 32 3.82 -19.55 0.68
C ASP A 32 3.49 -19.64 -0.83
N ARG A 33 2.51 -18.87 -1.31
CA ARG A 33 2.18 -18.88 -2.73
C ARG A 33 3.25 -18.18 -3.56
N ASP A 34 3.29 -18.53 -4.83
CA ASP A 34 4.15 -17.89 -5.81
C ASP A 34 3.65 -16.45 -6.13
N TRP A 35 4.52 -15.47 -5.91
CA TRP A 35 4.26 -14.03 -6.12
C TRP A 35 4.92 -13.50 -7.40
N ASN A 36 5.12 -14.35 -8.41
CA ASN A 36 5.81 -14.00 -9.66
C ASN A 36 4.95 -13.21 -10.66
N HIS A 37 3.70 -12.93 -10.33
CA HIS A 37 2.81 -12.13 -11.17
C HIS A 37 3.03 -10.63 -10.98
N HIS A 38 2.72 -9.86 -12.03
CA HIS A 38 2.76 -8.41 -11.94
C HIS A 38 1.74 -7.90 -10.90
N ARG A 39 2.11 -6.81 -10.23
CA ARG A 39 1.21 -6.15 -9.31
C ARG A 39 0.04 -5.51 -10.05
N ASN A 40 -1.15 -5.65 -9.51
CA ASN A 40 -2.35 -5.01 -10.02
C ASN A 40 -3.26 -4.62 -8.86
N ILE A 41 -3.31 -3.32 -8.59
CA ILE A 41 -4.13 -2.77 -7.51
C ILE A 41 -5.60 -2.61 -7.93
N ASP A 42 -5.90 -2.56 -9.24
CA ASP A 42 -7.27 -2.35 -9.74
C ASP A 42 -8.24 -3.40 -9.21
N ALA A 43 -7.82 -4.66 -9.21
CA ALA A 43 -8.64 -5.75 -8.72
C ALA A 43 -8.95 -5.61 -7.22
N LEU A 44 -7.99 -5.18 -6.40
CA LEU A 44 -8.18 -4.92 -4.98
C LEU A 44 -9.11 -3.73 -4.72
N LEU A 45 -8.94 -2.65 -5.48
CA LEU A 45 -9.80 -1.46 -5.40
C LEU A 45 -11.23 -1.79 -5.82
N GLU A 46 -11.42 -2.59 -6.87
CA GLU A 46 -12.74 -3.03 -7.29
C GLU A 46 -13.38 -3.98 -6.26
N TYR A 47 -12.60 -4.86 -5.64
CA TYR A 47 -13.06 -5.66 -4.52
C TYR A 47 -13.51 -4.78 -3.34
N ALA A 48 -12.70 -3.80 -2.95
CA ALA A 48 -13.02 -2.86 -1.87
C ALA A 48 -14.33 -2.10 -2.13
N ARG A 49 -14.58 -1.66 -3.37
CA ARG A 49 -15.82 -1.00 -3.76
C ARG A 49 -17.09 -1.86 -3.58
N ARG A 50 -16.94 -3.18 -3.62
CA ARG A 50 -18.06 -4.15 -3.51
C ARG A 50 -18.35 -4.58 -2.09
N ILE A 51 -17.56 -4.14 -1.11
CA ILE A 51 -17.84 -4.43 0.30
C ILE A 51 -19.16 -3.77 0.68
N LYS A 52 -20.09 -4.57 1.20
CA LYS A 52 -21.43 -4.09 1.55
C LYS A 52 -21.50 -3.48 2.95
N ASP A 53 -20.67 -3.96 3.85
CA ASP A 53 -20.58 -3.50 5.23
C ASP A 53 -19.87 -2.14 5.27
N ARG A 54 -20.64 -1.07 5.45
CA ARG A 54 -20.15 0.30 5.46
C ARG A 54 -19.37 0.68 6.74
N GLU A 55 -19.50 -0.12 7.78
CA GLU A 55 -18.74 0.05 9.02
C GLU A 55 -17.35 -0.61 8.93
N ALA A 56 -17.13 -1.42 7.89
CA ALA A 56 -15.84 -2.08 7.68
C ALA A 56 -14.74 -1.06 7.45
N LEU A 57 -13.71 -1.08 8.29
CA LEU A 57 -12.46 -0.37 8.06
C LEU A 57 -11.68 -1.09 6.95
N ILE A 58 -11.35 -0.38 5.89
CA ILE A 58 -10.50 -0.88 4.81
C ILE A 58 -9.06 -0.46 5.10
N VAL A 59 -8.18 -1.44 5.30
CA VAL A 59 -6.73 -1.22 5.35
C VAL A 59 -6.14 -1.74 4.04
N LEU A 60 -5.71 -0.81 3.18
CA LEU A 60 -5.07 -1.13 1.91
C LEU A 60 -3.57 -0.91 2.02
N ALA A 61 -2.78 -1.96 1.89
CA ALA A 61 -1.33 -1.88 1.83
C ALA A 61 -0.84 -2.12 0.41
N THR A 62 -0.04 -1.19 -0.10
CA THR A 62 0.53 -1.27 -1.45
C THR A 62 1.84 -0.49 -1.52
N ASP A 63 2.62 -0.74 -2.57
CA ASP A 63 3.79 0.09 -2.83
C ASP A 63 3.44 1.33 -3.68
N GLU A 64 4.29 2.35 -3.58
CA GLU A 64 4.09 3.63 -4.27
C GLU A 64 4.08 3.51 -5.80
N HIS A 65 4.63 2.43 -6.37
CA HIS A 65 4.65 2.21 -7.81
C HIS A 65 3.38 1.56 -8.37
N ALA A 66 2.56 0.96 -7.48
CA ALA A 66 1.28 0.39 -7.89
C ALA A 66 0.19 1.46 -8.06
N MET A 67 0.42 2.67 -7.50
CA MET A 67 -0.55 3.76 -7.50
C MET A 67 -0.36 4.69 -8.70
N GLU A 68 -1.44 4.94 -9.43
CA GLU A 68 -1.53 5.89 -10.54
C GLU A 68 -2.60 6.95 -10.24
N GLU A 69 -2.61 8.08 -10.96
CA GLU A 69 -3.61 9.15 -10.77
C GLU A 69 -5.06 8.65 -10.90
N ARG A 70 -5.31 7.71 -11.82
CA ARG A 70 -6.66 7.13 -11.99
C ARG A 70 -7.16 6.43 -10.72
N HIS A 71 -6.27 5.87 -9.90
CA HIS A 71 -6.64 5.21 -8.66
C HIS A 71 -7.14 6.18 -7.59
N ILE A 72 -6.67 7.43 -7.60
CA ILE A 72 -7.14 8.49 -6.68
C ILE A 72 -8.66 8.65 -6.78
N THR A 73 -9.19 8.65 -8.00
CA THR A 73 -10.65 8.74 -8.21
C THR A 73 -11.40 7.54 -7.63
N THR A 74 -10.84 6.35 -7.75
CA THR A 74 -11.43 5.13 -7.18
C THR A 74 -11.37 5.15 -5.65
N ILE A 75 -10.24 5.54 -5.08
CA ILE A 75 -10.07 5.72 -3.63
C ILE A 75 -11.09 6.73 -3.09
N ARG A 76 -11.26 7.87 -3.76
CA ARG A 76 -12.29 8.87 -3.41
C ARG A 76 -13.70 8.27 -3.35
N ARG A 77 -14.03 7.34 -4.24
CA ARG A 77 -15.35 6.66 -4.24
C ARG A 77 -15.47 5.69 -3.07
N ILE A 78 -14.41 4.96 -2.75
CA ILE A 78 -14.38 4.02 -1.62
C ILE A 78 -14.52 4.78 -0.31
N THR A 79 -13.76 5.85 -0.11
CA THR A 79 -13.74 6.63 1.14
C THR A 79 -15.04 7.39 1.44
N ARG A 80 -15.92 7.56 0.44
CA ARG A 80 -17.27 8.08 0.66
C ARG A 80 -18.19 7.10 1.40
N THR A 81 -17.87 5.84 1.39
CA THR A 81 -18.71 4.78 1.93
C THR A 81 -18.05 3.96 3.04
N HIS A 82 -16.72 3.98 3.12
CA HIS A 82 -15.94 3.19 4.08
C HIS A 82 -14.81 4.03 4.67
N PRO A 83 -14.56 3.94 5.99
CA PRO A 83 -13.33 4.45 6.56
C PRO A 83 -12.13 3.68 5.99
N MET A 84 -11.04 4.38 5.68
CA MET A 84 -9.89 3.79 5.02
C MET A 84 -8.57 4.21 5.66
N VAL A 85 -7.64 3.27 5.75
CA VAL A 85 -6.23 3.52 6.01
C VAL A 85 -5.43 2.99 4.82
N LEU A 86 -4.72 3.87 4.13
CA LEU A 86 -3.78 3.51 3.08
C LEU A 86 -2.39 3.38 3.68
N ILE A 87 -1.78 2.22 3.54
CA ILE A 87 -0.37 1.99 3.86
C ILE A 87 0.41 2.04 2.56
N ASP A 88 1.15 3.14 2.38
CA ASP A 88 1.99 3.40 1.21
C ASP A 88 3.44 3.00 1.53
N VAL A 89 3.86 1.85 1.00
CA VAL A 89 5.20 1.32 1.21
C VAL A 89 6.18 2.06 0.30
N ALA A 90 6.97 2.96 0.90
CA ALA A 90 7.97 3.72 0.18
C ALA A 90 9.15 2.82 -0.22
N THR A 91 9.44 2.78 -1.50
CA THR A 91 10.52 1.99 -2.08
C THR A 91 11.77 2.84 -2.36
N MET A 92 12.91 2.20 -2.54
CA MET A 92 14.13 2.89 -2.91
C MET A 92 14.00 3.53 -4.30
N ASN A 93 14.47 4.78 -4.46
CA ASN A 93 14.57 5.40 -5.77
C ASN A 93 15.70 4.74 -6.58
N PRO A 94 15.39 4.01 -7.67
CA PRO A 94 16.39 3.21 -8.39
C PRO A 94 17.40 4.08 -9.16
N PHE A 95 17.14 5.37 -9.35
CA PHE A 95 18.01 6.28 -10.06
C PHE A 95 18.94 7.07 -9.13
N LYS A 96 18.71 7.07 -7.81
CA LYS A 96 19.69 7.61 -6.87
C LYS A 96 20.99 6.83 -6.99
N ALA A 97 22.08 7.56 -7.17
CA ALA A 97 23.42 6.97 -7.24
C ALA A 97 23.74 6.23 -5.94
N VAL A 98 23.52 4.94 -5.96
CA VAL A 98 24.11 4.02 -4.99
C VAL A 98 25.49 3.67 -5.53
N SER A 99 26.47 3.51 -4.66
CA SER A 99 27.87 3.26 -5.00
C SER A 99 28.03 2.36 -6.24
N SER A 100 28.95 2.67 -7.11
CA SER A 100 29.13 2.07 -8.44
C SER A 100 29.24 0.54 -8.51
N ARG A 101 29.37 -0.14 -7.36
CA ARG A 101 29.52 -1.59 -7.28
C ARG A 101 28.23 -2.39 -7.40
N HIS A 102 27.08 -1.80 -7.04
CA HIS A 102 25.80 -2.51 -7.04
C HIS A 102 24.74 -1.69 -7.77
N ALA A 103 24.49 -2.03 -9.03
CA ALA A 103 23.39 -1.43 -9.77
C ALA A 103 22.07 -1.95 -9.22
N PRO A 104 21.05 -1.07 -9.00
CA PRO A 104 19.71 -1.50 -8.65
C PRO A 104 19.18 -2.46 -9.71
N THR A 105 18.54 -3.52 -9.25
CA THR A 105 17.95 -4.55 -10.09
C THR A 105 16.45 -4.55 -9.84
N ASP A 106 15.67 -4.63 -10.90
CA ASP A 106 14.24 -4.84 -10.78
C ASP A 106 13.97 -6.25 -10.22
N GLY A 107 13.21 -6.30 -9.14
CA GLY A 107 12.94 -7.54 -8.41
C GLY A 107 12.14 -8.57 -9.21
N LEU A 108 11.36 -8.14 -10.22
CA LEU A 108 10.55 -9.03 -11.03
C LEU A 108 11.28 -9.53 -12.27
N SER A 109 11.89 -8.63 -13.03
CA SER A 109 12.55 -8.97 -14.30
C SER A 109 14.03 -9.31 -14.16
N ALA A 110 14.61 -9.14 -12.97
CA ALA A 110 16.05 -9.21 -12.70
C ALA A 110 16.91 -8.28 -13.60
N ARG A 111 16.30 -7.32 -14.28
CA ARG A 111 17.01 -6.35 -15.13
C ARG A 111 17.67 -5.28 -14.31
N ARG A 112 18.89 -4.96 -14.65
CA ARG A 112 19.63 -3.85 -14.00
C ARG A 112 19.21 -2.51 -14.59
N VAL A 113 19.11 -1.50 -13.73
CA VAL A 113 18.91 -0.13 -14.19
C VAL A 113 20.13 0.33 -14.99
N PRO A 114 19.96 0.74 -16.27
CA PRO A 114 21.06 1.21 -17.09
C PRO A 114 21.83 2.38 -16.48
N ALA A 115 23.15 2.41 -16.63
CA ALA A 115 24.00 3.42 -16.00
C ALA A 115 23.63 4.86 -16.41
N PHE A 116 23.21 5.06 -17.67
CA PHE A 116 22.83 6.38 -18.18
C PHE A 116 21.54 6.95 -17.55
N LEU A 117 20.67 6.11 -17.01
CA LEU A 117 19.47 6.52 -16.28
C LEU A 117 19.78 6.85 -14.80
N ARG A 118 20.90 6.41 -14.28
CA ARG A 118 21.31 6.65 -12.88
C ARG A 118 21.97 8.02 -12.75
N ASN A 119 21.19 9.09 -12.80
CA ASN A 119 21.66 10.45 -12.68
C ASN A 119 20.75 11.30 -11.79
N ALA A 120 21.24 12.44 -11.34
CA ALA A 120 20.53 13.31 -10.42
C ALA A 120 19.20 13.83 -10.99
N LYS A 121 19.13 14.07 -12.31
CA LYS A 121 17.91 14.55 -12.96
C LYS A 121 16.81 13.51 -12.90
N ALA A 122 17.08 12.29 -13.36
CA ALA A 122 16.11 11.19 -13.31
C ALA A 122 15.69 10.87 -11.86
N ALA A 123 16.64 10.90 -10.92
CA ALA A 123 16.33 10.72 -9.51
C ALA A 123 15.38 11.80 -8.98
N ALA A 124 15.61 13.07 -9.33
CA ALA A 124 14.77 14.19 -8.91
C ALA A 124 13.36 14.13 -9.53
N GLU A 125 13.25 13.74 -10.80
CA GLU A 125 11.95 13.56 -11.48
C GLU A 125 11.10 12.49 -10.78
N VAL A 126 11.69 11.35 -10.44
CA VAL A 126 11.00 10.28 -9.69
C VAL A 126 10.57 10.78 -8.30
N ASP A 127 11.45 11.43 -7.56
CA ASP A 127 11.12 11.96 -6.23
C ASP A 127 9.99 13.02 -6.30
N THR A 128 10.01 13.88 -7.34
CA THR A 128 8.95 14.87 -7.56
C THR A 128 7.61 14.21 -7.85
N HIS A 129 7.58 13.21 -8.74
CA HIS A 129 6.36 12.47 -9.04
C HIS A 129 5.80 11.75 -7.81
N ARG A 130 6.67 11.10 -7.03
CA ARG A 130 6.29 10.43 -5.78
C ARG A 130 5.72 11.40 -4.75
N ALA A 131 6.34 12.56 -4.59
CA ALA A 131 5.85 13.60 -3.70
C ALA A 131 4.48 14.14 -4.13
N TYR A 132 4.27 14.34 -5.43
CA TYR A 132 2.98 14.74 -5.99
C TYR A 132 1.90 13.69 -5.71
N MET A 133 2.15 12.42 -6.00
CA MET A 133 1.18 11.35 -5.76
C MET A 133 0.85 11.19 -4.29
N ALA A 134 1.87 11.23 -3.41
CA ALA A 134 1.66 11.15 -1.96
C ALA A 134 0.80 12.31 -1.45
N ALA A 135 1.08 13.54 -1.89
CA ALA A 135 0.29 14.72 -1.50
C ALA A 135 -1.16 14.65 -2.00
N ALA A 136 -1.37 14.20 -3.24
CA ALA A 136 -2.71 14.04 -3.81
C ALA A 136 -3.54 13.00 -3.05
N LEU A 137 -2.93 11.85 -2.72
CA LEU A 137 -3.57 10.79 -1.92
C LEU A 137 -3.87 11.26 -0.49
N GLU A 138 -2.92 11.93 0.16
CA GLU A 138 -3.11 12.48 1.51
C GLU A 138 -4.26 13.49 1.55
N GLN A 139 -4.34 14.38 0.57
CA GLN A 139 -5.40 15.35 0.47
C GLN A 139 -6.79 14.68 0.32
N GLU A 140 -6.92 13.68 -0.55
CA GLU A 140 -8.17 12.97 -0.76
C GLU A 140 -8.59 12.16 0.47
N LEU A 141 -7.67 11.45 1.09
CA LEU A 141 -7.94 10.65 2.28
C LEU A 141 -8.31 11.54 3.47
N THR A 142 -7.57 12.62 3.70
CA THR A 142 -7.87 13.57 4.79
C THR A 142 -9.24 14.21 4.65
N ARG A 143 -9.63 14.62 3.43
CA ARG A 143 -10.98 15.17 3.16
C ARG A 143 -12.10 14.19 3.49
N ALA A 144 -11.84 12.90 3.35
CA ALA A 144 -12.80 11.84 3.64
C ALA A 144 -12.73 11.32 5.09
N GLY A 145 -11.91 11.93 5.97
CA GLY A 145 -11.69 11.44 7.33
C GLY A 145 -10.90 10.12 7.37
N SER A 146 -10.24 9.77 6.28
CA SER A 146 -9.39 8.59 6.13
C SER A 146 -7.91 8.98 6.28
N HIS A 147 -7.01 8.00 6.35
CA HIS A 147 -5.62 8.25 6.69
C HIS A 147 -4.66 7.57 5.72
N ILE A 148 -3.47 8.16 5.55
CA ILE A 148 -2.33 7.54 4.87
C ILE A 148 -1.16 7.37 5.84
N ILE A 149 -0.51 6.21 5.76
CA ILE A 149 0.74 5.91 6.48
C ILE A 149 1.78 5.59 5.42
N ARG A 150 2.73 6.48 5.21
CA ARG A 150 3.86 6.23 4.31
C ARG A 150 5.08 5.83 5.12
N SER A 151 5.66 4.68 4.81
CA SER A 151 6.84 4.17 5.51
C SER A 151 7.73 3.32 4.61
N ALA A 152 9.04 3.41 4.84
CA ALA A 152 10.04 2.58 4.18
C ALA A 152 10.46 1.36 5.01
N SER A 153 9.93 1.20 6.23
CA SER A 153 10.20 0.06 7.10
C SER A 153 8.95 -0.44 7.80
N SER A 154 8.90 -1.74 8.07
CA SER A 154 7.78 -2.38 8.79
C SER A 154 7.65 -1.86 10.22
N GLU A 155 8.76 -1.63 10.92
CA GLU A 155 8.79 -1.10 12.28
C GLU A 155 8.14 0.30 12.34
N SER A 156 8.63 1.24 11.53
CA SER A 156 8.06 2.59 11.46
C SER A 156 6.59 2.58 11.01
N MET A 157 6.20 1.69 10.13
CA MET A 157 4.82 1.52 9.69
C MET A 157 3.93 1.05 10.84
N PHE A 158 4.38 0.04 11.59
CA PHE A 158 3.65 -0.50 12.73
C PHE A 158 3.44 0.55 13.81
N ASP A 159 4.48 1.28 14.20
CA ASP A 159 4.40 2.35 15.21
C ASP A 159 3.39 3.43 14.82
N ARG A 160 3.41 3.87 13.55
CA ARG A 160 2.46 4.86 13.02
C ARG A 160 1.03 4.32 13.00
N PHE A 161 0.85 3.06 12.65
CA PHE A 161 -0.46 2.43 12.64
C PHE A 161 -1.03 2.33 14.06
N VAL A 162 -0.23 1.86 15.04
CA VAL A 162 -0.63 1.80 16.45
C VAL A 162 -0.97 3.19 16.98
N ALA A 163 -0.15 4.20 16.69
CA ALA A 163 -0.43 5.57 17.10
C ALA A 163 -1.71 6.14 16.49
N LEU A 164 -2.05 5.77 15.24
CA LEU A 164 -3.29 6.16 14.58
C LEU A 164 -4.50 5.52 15.26
N VAL A 165 -4.48 4.22 15.48
CA VAL A 165 -5.58 3.48 16.13
C VAL A 165 -5.78 3.97 17.57
N SER A 166 -4.71 4.16 18.33
CA SER A 166 -4.78 4.67 19.72
C SER A 166 -5.43 6.04 19.79
N ARG A 167 -5.12 6.95 18.86
CA ARG A 167 -5.76 8.27 18.77
C ARG A 167 -7.23 8.18 18.40
N ALA A 168 -7.61 7.27 17.52
CA ALA A 168 -9.01 7.06 17.15
C ALA A 168 -9.81 6.55 18.35
N LEU A 169 -9.32 5.55 19.06
CA LEU A 169 -9.95 5.01 20.27
C LEU A 169 -10.10 6.07 21.37
N ALA A 170 -9.07 6.89 21.63
CA ALA A 170 -9.12 7.95 22.64
C ALA A 170 -10.16 9.06 22.32
N ARG A 171 -10.51 9.26 21.05
CA ARG A 171 -11.58 10.18 20.64
C ARG A 171 -12.97 9.59 20.88
N THR A 172 -13.13 8.29 20.62
CA THR A 172 -14.41 7.58 20.82
C THR A 172 -14.79 7.47 22.29
N THR A 173 -13.82 7.38 23.22
CA THR A 173 -14.10 7.31 24.67
C THR A 173 -14.40 8.66 25.31
N ARG A 174 -14.28 9.78 24.59
CA ARG A 174 -14.58 11.14 25.10
C ARG A 174 -15.95 11.67 24.67
N ASN A 175 -16.66 10.96 23.81
CA ASN A 175 -18.03 11.25 23.41
C ASN A 175 -19.01 10.30 24.12
#